data_209f4fce93dca81321417bba68a2ee63
#
_entry.id   209f4fce93dca81321417bba68a2ee63
#
_cell.length_a   1.000
_cell.length_b   1.000
_cell.length_c   1.000
_cell.angle_alpha   90.00
_cell.angle_beta   90.00
_cell.angle_gamma   90.00
#
_symmetry.space_group_name_H-M   'P 1'
#
loop_
_entity.id
_entity.type
_entity.pdbx_description
1 polymer ?
#
loop_
_entity_poly.entity_id
_entity_poly.type
_entity_poly.pdbx_seq_one_letter_code
_entity_poly.pdbx_strand_id
1 'polypeptide(L)'
;MEARLDAVKACGLDCVQVSLDCAGLPDMPENIPPEVAGRIRHQAADRGITIASVQGTFNMSHPDAKQRRTGLRRLRVLAGACELLGTCKIHICTGTRDRENMWRRHPDNNSPASRRDMIACVREATDIARQSRVVLAFEPEVNNVVDSAQKARQLLDEIGSPFLKVEIDAANLFHAGELPRKKEILDEAFALVGKDVVLAHAKDLDHDGDAGHEAAGQGKLDYDHYLFLLHRYQFPGPLLLHGLSEAQVPGCVAFLREKLARLTSPPAGSGFQSLESSV
;
A
#
# COMPACT_ATOMS: atom_id res chain seq x y z
N MET A 1 -3.77 7.58 20.30
CA MET A 1 -3.16 8.29 19.15
C MET A 1 -1.79 8.87 19.53
N GLU A 2 -1.69 9.80 20.48
CA GLU A 2 -0.43 10.50 20.82
C GLU A 2 0.73 9.55 21.12
N ALA A 3 0.57 8.62 22.05
CA ALA A 3 1.62 7.66 22.38
C ALA A 3 2.14 6.86 21.18
N ARG A 4 1.25 6.51 20.24
CA ARG A 4 1.66 5.83 19.00
C ARG A 4 2.51 6.74 18.10
N LEU A 5 2.13 8.02 17.98
CA LEU A 5 2.91 8.99 17.21
C LEU A 5 4.25 9.33 17.88
N ASP A 6 4.29 9.37 19.22
CA ASP A 6 5.54 9.53 19.96
C ASP A 6 6.49 8.35 19.72
N ALA A 7 5.97 7.12 19.70
CA ALA A 7 6.76 5.92 19.37
C ALA A 7 7.28 5.96 17.92
N VAL A 8 6.45 6.36 16.95
CA VAL A 8 6.87 6.56 15.56
C VAL A 8 8.03 7.55 15.49
N LYS A 9 7.88 8.71 16.15
CA LYS A 9 8.92 9.74 16.19
C LYS A 9 10.21 9.25 16.85
N ALA A 10 10.11 8.53 17.96
CA ALA A 10 11.25 7.96 18.69
C ALA A 10 12.05 6.97 17.82
N CYS A 11 11.39 6.26 16.89
CA CYS A 11 12.06 5.40 15.90
C CYS A 11 12.68 6.20 14.72
N GLY A 12 12.56 7.53 14.71
CA GLY A 12 13.07 8.39 13.65
C GLY A 12 12.27 8.27 12.34
N LEU A 13 11.01 7.87 12.42
CA LEU A 13 10.08 7.85 11.29
C LEU A 13 9.31 9.17 11.21
N ASP A 14 8.91 9.56 10.01
CA ASP A 14 8.32 10.85 9.69
C ASP A 14 7.00 10.75 8.91
N CYS A 15 6.51 9.53 8.64
CA CYS A 15 5.21 9.35 8.02
C CYS A 15 4.50 8.08 8.53
N VAL A 16 3.17 8.09 8.39
CA VAL A 16 2.29 6.99 8.81
C VAL A 16 1.15 6.78 7.83
N GLN A 17 0.71 5.54 7.69
CA GLN A 17 -0.63 5.18 7.24
C GLN A 17 -1.51 5.03 8.48
N VAL A 18 -2.64 5.73 8.51
CA VAL A 18 -3.50 5.82 9.69
C VAL A 18 -4.72 4.94 9.53
N SER A 19 -4.97 4.06 10.52
CA SER A 19 -6.29 3.50 10.75
C SER A 19 -7.02 4.33 11.83
N LEU A 20 -8.32 4.56 11.66
CA LEU A 20 -9.10 5.40 12.58
C LEU A 20 -9.34 4.75 13.95
N ASP A 21 -9.06 3.44 14.10
CA ASP A 21 -9.06 2.74 15.38
C ASP A 21 -8.09 3.37 16.39
N CYS A 22 -7.00 3.93 15.90
CA CYS A 22 -6.02 4.64 16.73
C CYS A 22 -6.60 5.88 17.45
N ALA A 23 -7.73 6.39 16.95
CA ALA A 23 -8.47 7.50 17.52
C ALA A 23 -9.79 7.05 18.20
N GLY A 24 -10.00 5.75 18.36
CA GLY A 24 -11.18 5.16 19.01
C GLY A 24 -12.42 5.09 18.11
N LEU A 25 -12.26 5.22 16.80
CA LEU A 25 -13.32 4.99 15.82
C LEU A 25 -13.16 3.62 15.16
N PRO A 26 -14.20 3.04 14.56
CA PRO A 26 -14.01 1.91 13.65
C PRO A 26 -13.14 2.32 12.45
N ASP A 27 -12.45 1.37 11.81
CA ASP A 27 -11.63 1.64 10.61
C ASP A 27 -12.43 2.34 9.51
N MET A 28 -13.65 1.90 9.29
CA MET A 28 -14.58 2.46 8.32
C MET A 28 -15.88 2.92 9.03
N PRO A 29 -15.87 4.11 9.69
CA PRO A 29 -17.01 4.56 10.48
C PRO A 29 -18.14 5.11 9.60
N GLU A 30 -19.36 5.16 10.17
CA GLU A 30 -20.52 5.80 9.53
C GLU A 30 -20.47 7.34 9.65
N ASN A 31 -19.62 7.87 10.52
CA ASN A 31 -19.40 9.30 10.72
C ASN A 31 -18.01 9.55 11.28
N ILE A 32 -17.35 10.62 10.84
CA ILE A 32 -16.07 11.11 11.37
C ILE A 32 -16.30 12.53 11.85
N PRO A 33 -16.35 12.76 13.17
CA PRO A 33 -16.48 14.12 13.70
C PRO A 33 -15.31 15.01 13.24
N PRO A 34 -15.55 16.22 12.73
CA PRO A 34 -14.50 17.12 12.26
C PRO A 34 -13.41 17.39 13.29
N GLU A 35 -13.79 17.49 14.58
CA GLU A 35 -12.85 17.68 15.69
C GLU A 35 -11.94 16.48 15.92
N VAL A 36 -12.40 15.24 15.63
CA VAL A 36 -11.54 14.05 15.71
C VAL A 36 -10.54 14.04 14.54
N ALA A 37 -11.01 14.30 13.31
CA ALA A 37 -10.13 14.38 12.14
C ALA A 37 -9.09 15.49 12.30
N GLY A 38 -9.50 16.69 12.72
CA GLY A 38 -8.60 17.81 12.98
C GLY A 38 -7.57 17.53 14.08
N ARG A 39 -7.97 16.85 15.14
CA ARG A 39 -7.07 16.42 16.22
C ARG A 39 -6.02 15.43 15.73
N ILE A 40 -6.41 14.42 14.91
CA ILE A 40 -5.47 13.46 14.31
C ILE A 40 -4.40 14.20 13.50
N ARG A 41 -4.82 15.10 12.61
CA ARG A 41 -3.92 15.92 11.80
C ARG A 41 -2.97 16.76 12.65
N HIS A 42 -3.51 17.47 13.64
CA HIS A 42 -2.73 18.35 14.52
C HIS A 42 -1.67 17.58 15.30
N GLN A 43 -2.05 16.47 15.94
CA GLN A 43 -1.12 15.62 16.69
C GLN A 43 0.01 15.04 15.84
N ALA A 44 -0.26 14.70 14.57
CA ALA A 44 0.78 14.27 13.63
C ALA A 44 1.70 15.43 13.25
N ALA A 45 1.11 16.60 12.89
CA ALA A 45 1.85 17.80 12.48
C ALA A 45 2.77 18.32 13.59
N ASP A 46 2.32 18.35 14.85
CA ASP A 46 3.12 18.79 16.01
C ASP A 46 4.39 17.95 16.20
N ARG A 47 4.40 16.73 15.69
CA ARG A 47 5.54 15.79 15.73
C ARG A 47 6.36 15.77 14.43
N GLY A 48 5.96 16.57 13.43
CA GLY A 48 6.56 16.54 12.09
C GLY A 48 6.30 15.22 11.37
N ILE A 49 5.16 14.57 11.62
CA ILE A 49 4.76 13.32 11.00
C ILE A 49 3.71 13.62 9.92
N THR A 50 3.97 13.13 8.70
CA THR A 50 3.04 13.21 7.58
C THR A 50 2.07 12.02 7.60
N ILE A 51 0.79 12.27 7.36
CA ILE A 51 -0.19 11.22 7.14
C ILE A 51 -0.18 10.86 5.65
N ALA A 52 0.52 9.79 5.30
CA ALA A 52 0.70 9.34 3.93
C ALA A 52 -0.61 8.88 3.28
N SER A 53 -1.42 8.17 4.05
CA SER A 53 -2.74 7.67 3.66
C SER A 53 -3.58 7.32 4.88
N VAL A 54 -4.87 7.11 4.66
CA VAL A 54 -5.78 6.54 5.65
C VAL A 54 -6.32 5.20 5.15
N GLN A 55 -6.49 4.25 6.06
CA GLN A 55 -7.03 2.94 5.74
C GLN A 55 -8.53 3.00 5.47
N GLY A 56 -8.93 2.51 4.28
CA GLY A 56 -10.32 2.48 3.82
C GLY A 56 -10.70 1.11 3.23
N THR A 57 -10.13 0.03 3.79
CA THR A 57 -10.33 -1.33 3.29
C THR A 57 -11.71 -1.88 3.65
N PHE A 58 -12.38 -2.43 2.66
CA PHE A 58 -13.58 -3.25 2.81
C PHE A 58 -13.65 -4.25 1.65
N ASN A 59 -14.41 -5.31 1.81
CA ASN A 59 -14.50 -6.35 0.79
C ASN A 59 -15.30 -5.88 -0.43
N MET A 60 -14.63 -5.31 -1.44
CA MET A 60 -15.23 -4.84 -2.70
C MET A 60 -15.75 -5.96 -3.57
N SER A 61 -15.32 -7.20 -3.32
CA SER A 61 -15.74 -8.42 -4.04
C SER A 61 -16.73 -9.27 -3.26
N HIS A 62 -17.19 -8.79 -2.09
CA HIS A 62 -18.14 -9.54 -1.25
C HIS A 62 -19.36 -9.98 -2.08
N PRO A 63 -19.81 -11.27 -2.00
CA PRO A 63 -20.93 -11.74 -2.82
C PRO A 63 -22.27 -11.03 -2.51
N ASP A 64 -22.46 -10.58 -1.28
CA ASP A 64 -23.63 -9.78 -0.90
C ASP A 64 -23.45 -8.30 -1.29
N ALA A 65 -24.28 -7.84 -2.23
CA ALA A 65 -24.31 -6.45 -2.67
C ALA A 65 -24.62 -5.44 -1.54
N LYS A 66 -25.29 -5.85 -0.46
CA LYS A 66 -25.56 -4.98 0.69
C LYS A 66 -24.26 -4.64 1.43
N GLN A 67 -23.37 -5.62 1.57
CA GLN A 67 -22.04 -5.41 2.18
C GLN A 67 -21.21 -4.42 1.35
N ARG A 68 -21.18 -4.60 0.03
CA ARG A 68 -20.46 -3.68 -0.87
C ARG A 68 -20.99 -2.25 -0.79
N ARG A 69 -22.35 -2.09 -0.82
CA ARG A 69 -22.97 -0.75 -0.65
C ARG A 69 -22.69 -0.11 0.70
N THR A 70 -22.63 -0.89 1.77
CA THR A 70 -22.24 -0.39 3.10
C THR A 70 -20.79 0.10 3.10
N GLY A 71 -19.86 -0.66 2.51
CA GLY A 71 -18.48 -0.23 2.36
C GLY A 71 -18.34 1.07 1.56
N LEU A 72 -19.04 1.18 0.42
CA LEU A 72 -19.05 2.40 -0.41
C LEU A 72 -19.62 3.63 0.33
N ARG A 73 -20.68 3.45 1.12
CA ARG A 73 -21.23 4.54 1.94
C ARG A 73 -20.20 5.04 2.96
N ARG A 74 -19.52 4.12 3.65
CA ARG A 74 -18.46 4.45 4.60
C ARG A 74 -17.22 5.06 3.93
N LEU A 75 -16.85 4.56 2.74
CA LEU A 75 -15.79 5.15 1.95
C LEU A 75 -16.09 6.62 1.60
N ARG A 76 -17.35 6.95 1.30
CA ARG A 76 -17.77 8.35 1.05
C ARG A 76 -17.55 9.23 2.28
N VAL A 77 -17.85 8.73 3.48
CA VAL A 77 -17.59 9.44 4.74
C VAL A 77 -16.10 9.65 4.94
N LEU A 78 -15.29 8.61 4.75
CA LEU A 78 -13.84 8.67 4.90
C LEU A 78 -13.20 9.63 3.88
N ALA A 79 -13.59 9.53 2.62
CA ALA A 79 -13.09 10.40 1.55
C ALA A 79 -13.42 11.88 1.81
N GLY A 80 -14.62 12.17 2.32
CA GLY A 80 -15.01 13.53 2.72
C GLY A 80 -14.21 14.09 3.91
N ALA A 81 -13.62 13.23 4.74
CA ALA A 81 -12.82 13.64 5.89
C ALA A 81 -11.32 13.76 5.59
N CYS A 82 -10.83 13.30 4.44
CA CYS A 82 -9.40 13.24 4.12
C CYS A 82 -8.68 14.59 4.20
N GLU A 83 -9.31 15.68 3.76
CA GLU A 83 -8.74 17.02 3.87
C GLU A 83 -8.52 17.43 5.34
N LEU A 84 -9.49 17.16 6.20
CA LEU A 84 -9.38 17.41 7.64
C LEU A 84 -8.35 16.50 8.31
N LEU A 85 -8.21 15.26 7.83
CA LEU A 85 -7.17 14.33 8.28
C LEU A 85 -5.76 14.72 7.81
N GLY A 86 -5.65 15.59 6.81
CA GLY A 86 -4.35 16.03 6.26
C GLY A 86 -3.72 15.05 5.27
N THR A 87 -4.53 14.25 4.60
CA THR A 87 -4.09 13.36 3.51
C THR A 87 -5.01 13.45 2.31
N CYS A 88 -4.53 13.02 1.14
CA CYS A 88 -5.33 12.89 -0.07
C CYS A 88 -5.32 11.44 -0.62
N LYS A 89 -4.84 10.47 0.16
CA LYS A 89 -4.77 9.07 -0.27
C LYS A 89 -5.53 8.17 0.69
N ILE A 90 -6.24 7.20 0.13
CA ILE A 90 -6.95 6.15 0.86
C ILE A 90 -6.42 4.80 0.38
N HIS A 91 -5.87 4.00 1.29
CA HIS A 91 -5.54 2.61 1.04
C HIS A 91 -6.81 1.77 0.96
N ILE A 92 -6.92 0.94 -0.07
CA ILE A 92 -8.04 0.02 -0.29
C ILE A 92 -7.54 -1.34 -0.76
N CYS A 93 -8.39 -2.36 -0.66
CA CYS A 93 -8.16 -3.69 -1.24
C CYS A 93 -9.31 -4.09 -2.16
N THR A 94 -9.10 -5.06 -3.02
CA THR A 94 -10.19 -5.59 -3.88
C THR A 94 -11.02 -6.66 -3.21
N GLY A 95 -10.51 -7.27 -2.14
CA GLY A 95 -11.20 -8.27 -1.34
C GLY A 95 -11.40 -9.60 -2.06
N THR A 96 -12.25 -10.46 -1.50
CA THR A 96 -12.47 -11.84 -1.93
C THR A 96 -13.95 -12.20 -1.99
N ARG A 97 -14.25 -13.40 -2.52
CA ARG A 97 -15.62 -13.98 -2.48
C ARG A 97 -15.95 -14.64 -1.15
N ASP A 98 -15.01 -14.68 -0.22
CA ASP A 98 -15.25 -15.17 1.13
C ASP A 98 -16.22 -14.23 1.87
N ARG A 99 -17.24 -14.83 2.53
CA ARG A 99 -18.32 -14.08 3.19
C ARG A 99 -17.94 -13.58 4.59
N GLU A 100 -16.95 -14.21 5.21
CA GLU A 100 -16.63 -14.01 6.62
C GLU A 100 -15.29 -13.30 6.81
N ASN A 101 -14.32 -13.57 5.93
CA ASN A 101 -12.97 -13.05 6.03
C ASN A 101 -12.48 -12.50 4.68
N MET A 102 -12.40 -11.20 4.54
CA MET A 102 -11.98 -10.51 3.32
C MET A 102 -10.49 -10.74 2.96
N TRP A 103 -9.72 -11.33 3.84
CA TRP A 103 -8.31 -11.67 3.64
C TRP A 103 -8.09 -13.15 3.29
N ARG A 104 -9.14 -13.96 3.32
CA ARG A 104 -9.07 -15.39 2.99
C ARG A 104 -9.34 -15.61 1.52
N ARG A 105 -8.40 -16.25 0.82
CA ARG A 105 -8.57 -16.64 -0.58
C ARG A 105 -9.81 -17.51 -0.77
N HIS A 106 -10.53 -17.28 -1.85
CA HIS A 106 -11.73 -18.05 -2.20
C HIS A 106 -11.63 -18.59 -3.64
N PRO A 107 -12.05 -19.84 -3.93
CA PRO A 107 -12.00 -20.40 -5.29
C PRO A 107 -12.71 -19.55 -6.34
N ASP A 108 -13.84 -18.93 -5.95
CA ASP A 108 -14.63 -18.10 -6.85
C ASP A 108 -14.04 -16.69 -7.10
N ASN A 109 -12.87 -16.34 -6.54
CA ASN A 109 -12.21 -15.06 -6.82
C ASN A 109 -11.98 -14.85 -8.32
N ASN A 110 -11.70 -15.92 -9.06
CA ASN A 110 -11.47 -15.90 -10.52
C ASN A 110 -12.76 -16.01 -11.34
N SER A 111 -13.94 -16.05 -10.73
CA SER A 111 -15.19 -16.17 -11.47
C SER A 111 -15.56 -14.87 -12.20
N PRO A 112 -16.26 -14.97 -13.38
CA PRO A 112 -16.78 -13.77 -14.05
C PRO A 112 -17.73 -12.93 -13.17
N ALA A 113 -18.46 -13.56 -12.23
CA ALA A 113 -19.32 -12.85 -11.29
C ALA A 113 -18.51 -12.02 -10.29
N SER A 114 -17.42 -12.59 -9.75
CA SER A 114 -16.52 -11.87 -8.86
C SER A 114 -15.94 -10.63 -9.54
N ARG A 115 -15.42 -10.80 -10.77
CA ARG A 115 -14.86 -9.69 -11.53
C ARG A 115 -15.89 -8.59 -11.81
N ARG A 116 -17.13 -8.93 -12.25
CA ARG A 116 -18.19 -7.94 -12.48
C ARG A 116 -18.55 -7.15 -11.22
N ASP A 117 -18.72 -7.86 -10.11
CA ASP A 117 -19.06 -7.25 -8.81
C ASP A 117 -17.96 -6.29 -8.33
N MET A 118 -16.71 -6.73 -8.41
CA MET A 118 -15.53 -5.93 -8.04
C MET A 118 -15.42 -4.69 -8.93
N ILE A 119 -15.46 -4.82 -10.26
CA ILE A 119 -15.36 -3.69 -11.19
C ILE A 119 -16.48 -2.67 -10.93
N ALA A 120 -17.72 -3.11 -10.73
CA ALA A 120 -18.83 -2.20 -10.42
C ALA A 120 -18.59 -1.43 -9.11
N CYS A 121 -18.07 -2.12 -8.08
CA CYS A 121 -17.75 -1.51 -6.80
C CYS A 121 -16.57 -0.52 -6.92
N VAL A 122 -15.50 -0.87 -7.63
CA VAL A 122 -14.34 0.00 -7.84
C VAL A 122 -14.72 1.24 -8.67
N ARG A 123 -15.57 1.12 -9.68
CA ARG A 123 -16.08 2.29 -10.43
C ARG A 123 -16.79 3.29 -9.52
N GLU A 124 -17.72 2.83 -8.68
CA GLU A 124 -18.42 3.69 -7.71
C GLU A 124 -17.44 4.28 -6.68
N ALA A 125 -16.50 3.49 -6.17
CA ALA A 125 -15.46 3.96 -5.27
C ALA A 125 -14.60 5.06 -5.92
N THR A 126 -14.24 4.90 -7.18
CA THR A 126 -13.44 5.89 -7.94
C THR A 126 -14.23 7.17 -8.20
N ASP A 127 -15.55 7.08 -8.42
CA ASP A 127 -16.40 8.26 -8.52
C ASP A 127 -16.48 9.03 -7.19
N ILE A 128 -16.53 8.32 -6.06
CA ILE A 128 -16.45 8.93 -4.73
C ILE A 128 -15.10 9.65 -4.56
N ALA A 129 -14.00 9.00 -4.92
CA ALA A 129 -12.66 9.56 -4.86
C ALA A 129 -12.52 10.84 -5.69
N ARG A 130 -13.03 10.82 -6.92
CA ARG A 130 -13.06 11.99 -7.81
C ARG A 130 -13.82 13.17 -7.21
N GLN A 131 -15.00 12.92 -6.63
CA GLN A 131 -15.82 13.95 -5.98
C GLN A 131 -15.14 14.58 -4.78
N SER A 132 -14.38 13.79 -4.02
CA SER A 132 -13.65 14.23 -2.82
C SER A 132 -12.20 14.65 -3.12
N ARG A 133 -11.74 14.57 -4.37
CA ARG A 133 -10.36 14.87 -4.80
C ARG A 133 -9.30 14.05 -4.05
N VAL A 134 -9.58 12.80 -3.78
CA VAL A 134 -8.66 11.84 -3.15
C VAL A 134 -8.25 10.75 -4.13
N VAL A 135 -7.12 10.12 -3.89
CA VAL A 135 -6.63 8.97 -4.66
C VAL A 135 -6.87 7.70 -3.87
N LEU A 136 -7.47 6.71 -4.50
CA LEU A 136 -7.56 5.36 -3.98
C LEU A 136 -6.32 4.59 -4.42
N ALA A 137 -5.54 4.09 -3.48
CA ALA A 137 -4.41 3.21 -3.72
C ALA A 137 -4.83 1.78 -3.37
N PHE A 138 -5.02 0.92 -4.38
CA PHE A 138 -5.37 -0.47 -4.14
C PHE A 138 -4.13 -1.35 -4.13
N GLU A 139 -4.17 -2.35 -3.28
CA GLU A 139 -3.08 -3.32 -3.12
C GLU A 139 -3.41 -4.61 -3.89
N PRO A 140 -2.60 -5.01 -4.90
CA PRO A 140 -2.61 -6.36 -5.46
C PRO A 140 -2.08 -7.33 -4.40
N GLU A 141 -2.87 -8.37 -4.09
CA GLU A 141 -2.54 -9.35 -3.06
C GLU A 141 -3.03 -10.75 -3.47
N VAL A 142 -2.19 -11.76 -3.33
CA VAL A 142 -2.45 -13.14 -3.78
C VAL A 142 -3.77 -13.75 -3.29
N ASN A 143 -4.33 -13.27 -2.18
CA ASN A 143 -5.60 -13.73 -1.63
C ASN A 143 -6.82 -12.97 -2.18
N ASN A 144 -6.60 -11.87 -2.87
CA ASN A 144 -7.65 -10.99 -3.37
C ASN A 144 -8.12 -11.40 -4.79
N VAL A 145 -9.17 -10.73 -5.30
CA VAL A 145 -9.62 -10.88 -6.69
C VAL A 145 -8.58 -10.30 -7.66
N VAL A 146 -7.94 -9.20 -7.30
CA VAL A 146 -6.75 -8.69 -8.00
C VAL A 146 -5.51 -9.23 -7.28
N ASP A 147 -5.09 -10.41 -7.69
CA ASP A 147 -4.05 -11.22 -7.05
C ASP A 147 -2.68 -11.14 -7.74
N SER A 148 -2.53 -10.25 -8.71
CA SER A 148 -1.30 -10.12 -9.50
C SER A 148 -1.17 -8.74 -10.14
N ALA A 149 0.04 -8.39 -10.55
CA ALA A 149 0.31 -7.14 -11.26
C ALA A 149 -0.41 -7.09 -12.63
N GLN A 150 -0.58 -8.23 -13.31
CA GLN A 150 -1.33 -8.32 -14.57
C GLN A 150 -2.80 -7.94 -14.36
N LYS A 151 -3.45 -8.47 -13.32
CA LYS A 151 -4.83 -8.11 -12.99
C LYS A 151 -4.94 -6.67 -12.50
N ALA A 152 -3.92 -6.17 -11.80
CA ALA A 152 -3.85 -4.76 -11.40
C ALA A 152 -3.79 -3.84 -12.63
N ARG A 153 -2.96 -4.15 -13.62
CA ARG A 153 -2.91 -3.40 -14.88
C ARG A 153 -4.26 -3.42 -15.60
N GLN A 154 -4.87 -4.60 -15.72
CA GLN A 154 -6.20 -4.74 -16.32
C GLN A 154 -7.26 -3.90 -15.60
N LEU A 155 -7.24 -3.86 -14.26
CA LEU A 155 -8.15 -3.03 -13.47
C LEU A 155 -7.93 -1.54 -13.75
N LEU A 156 -6.69 -1.07 -13.73
CA LEU A 156 -6.36 0.32 -14.02
C LEU A 156 -6.82 0.74 -15.42
N ASP A 157 -6.58 -0.11 -16.44
CA ASP A 157 -6.97 0.17 -17.82
C ASP A 157 -8.50 0.18 -17.99
N GLU A 158 -9.21 -0.74 -17.33
CA GLU A 158 -10.67 -0.82 -17.42
C GLU A 158 -11.38 0.33 -16.70
N ILE A 159 -10.83 0.80 -15.58
CA ILE A 159 -11.38 1.95 -14.84
C ILE A 159 -10.99 3.27 -15.53
N GLY A 160 -9.76 3.39 -16.02
CA GLY A 160 -9.28 4.54 -16.79
C GLY A 160 -9.31 5.85 -16.01
N SER A 161 -9.10 5.84 -14.69
CA SER A 161 -9.23 7.01 -13.84
C SER A 161 -7.90 7.40 -13.16
N PRO A 162 -7.54 8.68 -13.12
CA PRO A 162 -6.35 9.14 -12.40
C PRO A 162 -6.50 9.05 -10.87
N PHE A 163 -7.72 8.83 -10.36
CA PHE A 163 -8.02 8.69 -8.95
C PHE A 163 -7.88 7.24 -8.44
N LEU A 164 -7.54 6.29 -9.31
CA LEU A 164 -7.20 4.92 -8.95
C LEU A 164 -5.73 4.67 -9.21
N LYS A 165 -4.99 4.29 -8.19
CA LYS A 165 -3.54 4.06 -8.21
C LYS A 165 -3.21 2.80 -7.43
N VAL A 166 -1.93 2.44 -7.38
CA VAL A 166 -1.45 1.21 -6.74
C VAL A 166 -0.71 1.54 -5.44
N GLU A 167 -1.00 0.76 -4.42
CA GLU A 167 -0.11 0.54 -3.29
C GLU A 167 0.57 -0.81 -3.50
N ILE A 168 1.89 -0.83 -3.54
CA ILE A 168 2.63 -2.06 -3.78
C ILE A 168 3.18 -2.61 -2.46
N ASP A 169 2.81 -3.86 -2.16
CA ASP A 169 3.48 -4.68 -1.16
C ASP A 169 4.15 -5.84 -1.88
N ALA A 170 5.46 -5.78 -2.02
CA ALA A 170 6.21 -6.79 -2.76
C ALA A 170 6.05 -8.19 -2.17
N ALA A 171 5.85 -8.31 -0.85
CA ALA A 171 5.66 -9.59 -0.18
C ALA A 171 4.28 -10.24 -0.45
N ASN A 172 3.33 -9.51 -1.04
CA ASN A 172 1.98 -9.97 -1.35
C ASN A 172 1.79 -10.46 -2.80
N LEU A 173 2.87 -10.54 -3.60
CA LEU A 173 2.76 -10.78 -5.04
C LEU A 173 3.06 -12.23 -5.45
N PHE A 174 3.49 -13.11 -4.54
CA PHE A 174 4.01 -14.43 -4.89
C PHE A 174 2.97 -15.53 -4.66
N HIS A 175 2.44 -16.12 -5.74
CA HIS A 175 1.66 -17.34 -5.66
C HIS A 175 2.54 -18.54 -5.28
N ALA A 176 1.91 -19.64 -4.85
CA ALA A 176 2.61 -20.85 -4.45
C ALA A 176 3.60 -21.34 -5.53
N GLY A 177 4.85 -21.53 -5.15
CA GLY A 177 5.95 -21.96 -6.03
C GLY A 177 6.68 -20.82 -6.77
N GLU A 178 6.31 -19.55 -6.56
CA GLU A 178 6.86 -18.42 -7.30
C GLU A 178 8.06 -17.73 -6.63
N LEU A 179 8.25 -17.93 -5.33
CA LEU A 179 9.35 -17.26 -4.59
C LEU A 179 10.76 -17.49 -5.17
N PRO A 180 11.09 -18.63 -5.78
CA PRO A 180 12.38 -18.78 -6.50
C PRO A 180 12.57 -17.80 -7.67
N ARG A 181 11.49 -17.31 -8.25
CA ARG A 181 11.46 -16.35 -9.38
C ARG A 181 11.18 -14.93 -8.95
N LYS A 182 11.39 -14.59 -7.69
CA LYS A 182 10.99 -13.31 -7.10
C LYS A 182 11.49 -12.08 -7.85
N LYS A 183 12.71 -12.11 -8.40
CA LYS A 183 13.24 -10.98 -9.19
C LYS A 183 12.44 -10.77 -10.48
N GLU A 184 12.18 -11.83 -11.23
CA GLU A 184 11.42 -11.78 -12.48
C GLU A 184 9.99 -11.26 -12.24
N ILE A 185 9.34 -11.75 -11.17
CA ILE A 185 7.98 -11.35 -10.80
C ILE A 185 7.94 -9.87 -10.40
N LEU A 186 8.92 -9.40 -9.64
CA LEU A 186 9.03 -7.98 -9.29
C LEU A 186 9.32 -7.11 -10.51
N ASP A 187 10.22 -7.54 -11.42
CA ASP A 187 10.49 -6.83 -12.68
C ASP A 187 9.21 -6.70 -13.52
N GLU A 188 8.45 -7.79 -13.67
CA GLU A 188 7.18 -7.79 -14.38
C GLU A 188 6.14 -6.89 -13.69
N ALA A 189 6.03 -6.96 -12.36
CA ALA A 189 5.10 -6.13 -11.62
C ALA A 189 5.39 -4.64 -11.82
N PHE A 190 6.65 -4.23 -11.69
CA PHE A 190 7.02 -2.83 -11.88
C PHE A 190 6.92 -2.39 -13.35
N ALA A 191 7.18 -3.26 -14.32
CA ALA A 191 6.97 -2.97 -15.73
C ALA A 191 5.49 -2.66 -16.04
N LEU A 192 4.57 -3.37 -15.38
CA LEU A 192 3.12 -3.22 -15.57
C LEU A 192 2.53 -2.04 -14.81
N VAL A 193 2.89 -1.86 -13.54
CA VAL A 193 2.20 -0.90 -12.66
C VAL A 193 3.13 0.12 -11.99
N GLY A 194 4.45 0.05 -12.16
CA GLY A 194 5.41 0.88 -11.42
C GLY A 194 5.17 2.39 -11.53
N LYS A 195 4.67 2.88 -12.67
CA LYS A 195 4.32 4.30 -12.87
C LYS A 195 3.03 4.72 -12.16
N ASP A 196 2.23 3.75 -11.73
CA ASP A 196 0.97 3.99 -11.02
C ASP A 196 1.11 3.75 -9.51
N VAL A 197 2.31 3.36 -9.03
CA VAL A 197 2.58 3.16 -7.60
C VAL A 197 2.69 4.53 -6.89
N VAL A 198 1.86 4.73 -5.87
CA VAL A 198 1.81 5.97 -5.06
C VAL A 198 2.04 5.73 -3.57
N LEU A 199 1.99 4.48 -3.12
CA LEU A 199 2.31 4.00 -1.79
C LEU A 199 3.06 2.67 -1.91
N ALA A 200 3.96 2.37 -0.97
CA ALA A 200 4.70 1.12 -0.94
C ALA A 200 4.86 0.62 0.49
N HIS A 201 4.65 -0.69 0.69
CA HIS A 201 4.86 -1.34 1.96
C HIS A 201 6.25 -2.01 2.05
N ALA A 202 6.82 -1.98 3.23
CA ALA A 202 7.99 -2.76 3.61
C ALA A 202 7.54 -3.87 4.56
N LYS A 203 7.28 -5.03 3.99
CA LYS A 203 6.90 -6.29 4.63
C LYS A 203 7.70 -7.41 4.00
N ASP A 204 7.81 -8.55 4.64
CA ASP A 204 8.59 -9.70 4.16
C ASP A 204 7.76 -10.99 4.19
N LEU A 205 8.34 -12.08 3.71
CA LEU A 205 7.72 -13.41 3.68
C LEU A 205 8.83 -14.48 3.81
N ASP A 206 8.55 -15.59 4.46
CA ASP A 206 9.41 -16.76 4.51
C ASP A 206 8.96 -17.88 3.55
N HIS A 207 7.71 -17.82 3.07
CA HIS A 207 7.13 -18.71 2.07
C HIS A 207 6.14 -17.96 1.17
N ASP A 208 5.79 -18.54 0.04
CA ASP A 208 4.85 -18.01 -0.94
C ASP A 208 3.47 -18.68 -0.86
N GLY A 209 2.53 -18.19 -1.66
CA GLY A 209 1.17 -18.72 -1.74
C GLY A 209 0.18 -18.07 -0.78
N ASP A 210 0.64 -17.17 0.09
CA ASP A 210 -0.16 -16.35 0.99
C ASP A 210 0.40 -14.92 1.04
N ALA A 211 -0.34 -14.01 1.65
CA ALA A 211 0.15 -12.66 1.89
C ALA A 211 1.39 -12.67 2.79
N GLY A 212 2.29 -11.72 2.58
CA GLY A 212 3.48 -11.57 3.42
C GLY A 212 3.13 -11.44 4.90
N HIS A 213 3.94 -12.05 5.74
CA HIS A 213 3.65 -12.26 7.17
C HIS A 213 4.86 -12.02 8.07
N GLU A 214 6.00 -11.66 7.49
CA GLU A 214 7.22 -11.34 8.21
C GLU A 214 7.51 -9.85 8.22
N ALA A 215 8.20 -9.38 9.25
CA ALA A 215 8.70 -8.01 9.30
C ALA A 215 9.83 -7.78 8.30
N ALA A 216 9.97 -6.57 7.80
CA ALA A 216 10.97 -6.20 6.80
C ALA A 216 12.38 -6.63 7.20
N GLY A 217 13.03 -7.42 6.36
CA GLY A 217 14.37 -7.98 6.58
C GLY A 217 14.43 -9.27 7.40
N GLN A 218 13.29 -9.85 7.76
CA GLN A 218 13.22 -11.11 8.49
C GLN A 218 12.91 -12.32 7.59
N GLY A 219 12.60 -12.09 6.33
CA GLY A 219 12.18 -13.11 5.38
C GLY A 219 13.13 -13.31 4.20
N LYS A 220 12.56 -13.59 3.04
CA LYS A 220 13.26 -13.97 1.80
C LYS A 220 13.07 -12.96 0.66
N LEU A 221 12.41 -11.83 0.89
CA LEU A 221 12.24 -10.79 -0.12
C LEU A 221 13.61 -10.23 -0.51
N ASP A 222 13.83 -10.02 -1.81
CA ASP A 222 15.04 -9.35 -2.30
C ASP A 222 14.89 -7.82 -2.18
N TYR A 223 15.18 -7.30 -1.00
CA TYR A 223 15.07 -5.87 -0.73
C TYR A 223 16.01 -5.00 -1.56
N ASP A 224 17.19 -5.49 -1.93
CA ASP A 224 18.09 -4.73 -2.80
C ASP A 224 17.45 -4.53 -4.18
N HIS A 225 16.80 -5.58 -4.71
CA HIS A 225 16.08 -5.51 -5.98
C HIS A 225 14.80 -4.69 -5.87
N TYR A 226 14.00 -4.89 -4.82
CA TYR A 226 12.77 -4.14 -4.61
C TYR A 226 13.01 -2.62 -4.51
N LEU A 227 13.97 -2.21 -3.70
CA LEU A 227 14.33 -0.79 -3.54
C LEU A 227 14.93 -0.21 -4.83
N PHE A 228 15.73 -0.99 -5.57
CA PHE A 228 16.22 -0.60 -6.90
C PHE A 228 15.06 -0.33 -7.85
N LEU A 229 14.03 -1.15 -7.87
CA LEU A 229 12.85 -0.96 -8.72
C LEU A 229 12.06 0.29 -8.31
N LEU A 230 11.80 0.51 -7.02
CA LEU A 230 11.18 1.75 -6.54
C LEU A 230 11.96 2.98 -7.03
N HIS A 231 13.28 2.97 -6.91
CA HIS A 231 14.15 4.05 -7.39
C HIS A 231 14.09 4.20 -8.93
N ARG A 232 14.22 3.11 -9.68
CA ARG A 232 14.18 3.09 -11.15
C ARG A 232 12.88 3.67 -11.71
N TYR A 233 11.76 3.37 -11.08
CA TYR A 233 10.44 3.88 -11.48
C TYR A 233 10.10 5.23 -10.84
N GLN A 234 11.06 5.87 -10.18
CA GLN A 234 10.94 7.20 -9.57
C GLN A 234 9.74 7.27 -8.61
N PHE A 235 9.58 6.23 -7.77
CA PHE A 235 8.52 6.17 -6.80
C PHE A 235 8.50 7.44 -5.91
N PRO A 236 7.40 8.22 -5.90
CA PRO A 236 7.37 9.53 -5.25
C PRO A 236 6.89 9.46 -3.79
N GLY A 237 6.50 8.30 -3.33
CA GLY A 237 5.82 8.11 -2.04
C GLY A 237 6.73 7.60 -0.93
N PRO A 238 6.18 7.45 0.28
CA PRO A 238 6.87 6.84 1.40
C PRO A 238 6.89 5.32 1.30
N LEU A 239 7.94 4.70 1.83
CA LEU A 239 8.00 3.28 2.11
C LEU A 239 7.53 3.05 3.55
N LEU A 240 6.40 2.37 3.71
CA LEU A 240 5.71 2.19 4.99
C LEU A 240 6.01 0.81 5.57
N LEU A 241 6.49 0.75 6.81
CA LEU A 241 6.61 -0.52 7.55
C LEU A 241 5.22 -1.10 7.79
N HIS A 242 5.03 -2.37 7.47
CA HIS A 242 3.75 -3.05 7.60
C HIS A 242 3.92 -4.49 8.11
N GLY A 243 2.90 -5.02 8.80
CA GLY A 243 2.89 -6.43 9.23
C GLY A 243 3.90 -6.78 10.32
N LEU A 244 4.16 -5.85 11.26
CA LEU A 244 5.17 -6.05 12.31
C LEU A 244 4.68 -5.58 13.68
N SER A 245 5.29 -6.10 14.73
CA SER A 245 5.09 -5.62 16.11
C SER A 245 5.95 -4.37 16.39
N GLU A 246 5.56 -3.58 17.39
CA GLU A 246 6.33 -2.41 17.84
C GLU A 246 7.79 -2.76 18.18
N ALA A 247 8.03 -3.90 18.80
CA ALA A 247 9.37 -4.36 19.15
C ALA A 247 10.30 -4.60 17.93
N GLN A 248 9.73 -4.90 16.77
CA GLN A 248 10.50 -5.16 15.53
C GLN A 248 10.85 -3.87 14.78
N VAL A 249 10.15 -2.74 15.04
CA VAL A 249 10.33 -1.49 14.30
C VAL A 249 11.78 -1.01 14.26
N PRO A 250 12.54 -0.95 15.39
CA PRO A 250 13.91 -0.45 15.33
C PRO A 250 14.83 -1.28 14.41
N GLY A 251 14.68 -2.60 14.43
CA GLY A 251 15.43 -3.50 13.55
C GLY A 251 15.10 -3.30 12.08
N CYS A 252 13.81 -3.19 11.74
CA CYS A 252 13.37 -2.93 10.36
C CYS A 252 13.84 -1.57 9.85
N VAL A 253 13.80 -0.53 10.70
CA VAL A 253 14.31 0.81 10.35
C VAL A 253 15.81 0.77 10.07
N ALA A 254 16.60 0.12 10.92
CA ALA A 254 18.05 -0.03 10.71
C ALA A 254 18.34 -0.76 9.41
N PHE A 255 17.67 -1.89 9.16
CA PHE A 255 17.80 -2.68 7.94
C PHE A 255 17.50 -1.86 6.69
N LEU A 256 16.35 -1.17 6.65
CA LEU A 256 15.95 -0.39 5.47
C LEU A 256 16.90 0.80 5.22
N ARG A 257 17.35 1.49 6.26
CA ARG A 257 18.31 2.60 6.13
C ARG A 257 19.65 2.13 5.57
N GLU A 258 20.14 0.98 6.01
CA GLU A 258 21.35 0.37 5.46
C GLU A 258 21.19 0.07 3.95
N LYS A 259 20.06 -0.53 3.55
CA LYS A 259 19.76 -0.83 2.15
C LYS A 259 19.66 0.44 1.29
N LEU A 260 18.95 1.44 1.77
CA LEU A 260 18.78 2.72 1.07
C LEU A 260 20.11 3.48 0.92
N ALA A 261 20.97 3.46 1.94
CA ALA A 261 22.28 4.09 1.87
C ALA A 261 23.17 3.44 0.78
N ARG A 262 23.10 2.13 0.62
CA ARG A 262 23.81 1.41 -0.46
C ARG A 262 23.28 1.77 -1.85
N LEU A 263 21.99 1.95 -1.99
CA LEU A 263 21.36 2.31 -3.27
C LEU A 263 21.80 3.70 -3.77
N THR A 264 22.00 4.65 -2.85
CA THR A 264 22.38 6.03 -3.16
C THR A 264 23.89 6.28 -3.23
N SER A 265 24.69 5.30 -2.81
CA SER A 265 26.16 5.39 -2.89
C SER A 265 26.63 5.07 -4.31
N PRO A 266 27.54 5.86 -4.94
CA PRO A 266 28.12 5.51 -6.21
C PRO A 266 28.86 4.17 -6.08
N PRO A 267 28.86 3.30 -7.11
CA PRO A 267 29.56 2.02 -7.06
C PRO A 267 31.03 2.27 -6.74
N ALA A 268 31.54 1.65 -5.67
CA ALA A 268 32.92 1.68 -5.31
C ALA A 268 33.75 1.06 -6.49
N GLY A 269 34.39 1.89 -7.29
CA GLY A 269 35.28 1.40 -8.34
C GLY A 269 35.15 1.98 -9.75
N SER A 270 34.36 3.02 -10.01
CA SER A 270 34.48 3.75 -11.26
C SER A 270 35.57 4.84 -11.12
N GLY A 271 36.81 4.44 -11.23
CA GLY A 271 37.90 5.37 -11.47
C GLY A 271 37.67 6.03 -12.83
N PHE A 272 37.12 7.24 -12.82
CA PHE A 272 37.27 8.13 -13.96
C PHE A 272 38.74 8.49 -14.08
N GLN A 273 39.44 7.84 -14.99
CA GLN A 273 40.69 8.40 -15.51
C GLN A 273 40.33 9.69 -16.26
N SER A 274 40.74 10.81 -15.69
CA SER A 274 40.78 12.09 -16.37
C SER A 274 41.63 11.94 -17.62
N LEU A 275 41.04 11.92 -18.80
CA LEU A 275 41.71 12.22 -20.04
C LEU A 275 41.98 13.73 -20.06
N GLU A 276 43.16 14.15 -19.55
CA GLU A 276 43.72 15.42 -19.88
C GLU A 276 44.02 15.45 -21.38
N SER A 277 43.33 16.33 -22.05
CA SER A 277 43.58 16.72 -23.44
C SER A 277 44.92 17.44 -23.52
N SER A 278 45.92 16.81 -24.20
CA SER A 278 47.06 17.52 -24.76
C SER A 278 46.72 17.98 -26.18
N VAL A 279 46.96 19.27 -26.41
CA VAL A 279 47.14 20.13 -27.56
C VAL A 279 45.99 21.06 -27.81
#